data_9512646b20e9fd5487f760374850d1ba
#
_entry.id   9512646b20e9fd5487f760374850d1ba
#
_cell.length_a   1.000
_cell.length_b   1.000
_cell.length_c   1.000
_cell.angle_alpha   90.00
_cell.angle_beta   90.00
_cell.angle_gamma   90.00
#
_symmetry.space_group_name_H-M   'P 1'
#
loop_
_entity.id
_entity.type
_entity.pdbx_description
1 polymer ?
#
loop_
_entity_poly.entity_id
_entity_poly.type
_entity_poly.pdbx_seq_one_letter_code
_entity_poly.pdbx_strand_id
1 'polypeptide(L)'
;TLFPYTTLFRSTVDGGELGELEYENFNAGSAKVVVHGLSIHTGSAKDAMVNASLLAMEYHNMLPVEQNPRYTQGYEGFFHLDSIKGRVEEAELHYIIRDHDAAKYDQKKQVIQDIADYLNKKYGEGTFELTIEESYRNMKEKIEPHMHLIDNARKAFAQCGVEAQTVPIRGGTDGARLSYMGLPCPNLSTGGHNFHGRFEYIPVESMDKMTETLVNIVKIYAE
;
A
#
# COMPACT_ATOMS: atom_id res chain seq x y z
N THR A 1 -36.51 -10.07 14.16
CA THR A 1 -36.66 -8.84 13.39
C THR A 1 -35.27 -8.32 13.04
N LEU A 2 -34.75 -8.72 11.90
CA LEU A 2 -33.53 -8.16 11.34
C LEU A 2 -33.85 -6.70 10.99
N PHE A 3 -33.18 -5.79 11.63
CA PHE A 3 -33.25 -4.37 11.30
C PHE A 3 -32.74 -4.18 9.86
N PRO A 4 -33.55 -3.69 8.92
CA PRO A 4 -33.07 -3.28 7.61
C PRO A 4 -32.45 -1.89 7.74
N TYR A 5 -31.42 -1.77 8.56
CA TYR A 5 -30.61 -0.57 8.50
C TYR A 5 -29.64 -0.77 7.34
N THR A 6 -30.10 -0.45 6.16
CA THR A 6 -29.20 0.09 5.17
C THR A 6 -28.50 1.26 5.85
N THR A 7 -27.27 1.05 6.27
CA THR A 7 -26.45 2.11 6.83
C THR A 7 -26.33 3.16 5.75
N LEU A 8 -26.91 4.32 5.99
CA LEU A 8 -27.07 5.38 5.00
C LEU A 8 -25.71 5.91 4.54
N PHE A 9 -24.72 5.91 5.43
CA PHE A 9 -23.34 6.29 5.13
C PHE A 9 -22.36 5.66 6.12
N ARG A 10 -21.11 5.56 5.69
CA ARG A 10 -19.97 5.17 6.52
C ARG A 10 -18.72 5.86 5.97
N SER A 11 -17.86 6.31 6.86
CA SER A 11 -16.56 6.88 6.54
C SER A 11 -15.65 6.74 7.74
N THR A 12 -14.38 6.53 7.51
CA THR A 12 -13.34 6.68 8.52
C THR A 12 -12.86 8.14 8.51
N VAL A 13 -12.46 8.67 9.65
CA VAL A 13 -11.75 9.95 9.76
C VAL A 13 -10.30 9.63 10.04
N ASP A 14 -9.57 9.29 8.99
CA ASP A 14 -8.22 8.74 9.04
C ASP A 14 -7.38 9.21 7.83
N GLY A 15 -7.87 10.25 7.13
CA GLY A 15 -7.21 10.84 5.97
C GLY A 15 -6.23 11.97 6.36
N GLY A 16 -5.70 12.62 5.34
CA GLY A 16 -4.65 13.62 5.45
C GLY A 16 -5.14 15.03 5.82
N GLU A 17 -4.68 16.01 5.05
CA GLU A 17 -4.93 17.44 5.29
C GLU A 17 -6.41 17.80 5.14
N LEU A 18 -6.81 18.91 5.77
CA LEU A 18 -8.21 19.35 5.77
C LEU A 18 -8.77 19.49 4.36
N GLY A 19 -9.89 18.78 4.11
CA GLY A 19 -10.58 18.75 2.82
C GLY A 19 -10.22 17.54 1.94
N GLU A 20 -9.25 16.73 2.31
CA GLU A 20 -8.94 15.51 1.57
C GLU A 20 -10.05 14.46 1.71
N LEU A 21 -10.46 13.93 0.56
CA LEU A 21 -11.41 12.83 0.42
C LEU A 21 -10.69 11.67 -0.29
N GLU A 22 -10.65 10.52 0.36
CA GLU A 22 -9.87 9.40 -0.08
C GLU A 22 -10.75 8.16 -0.25
N TYR A 23 -10.85 7.67 -1.47
CA TYR A 23 -11.56 6.43 -1.80
C TYR A 23 -10.73 5.47 -2.67
N GLU A 24 -9.46 5.81 -2.87
CA GLU A 24 -8.45 4.98 -3.53
C GLU A 24 -7.24 4.80 -2.61
N ASN A 25 -6.77 3.58 -2.49
CA ASN A 25 -5.56 3.22 -1.76
C ASN A 25 -4.73 2.22 -2.57
N PHE A 26 -3.52 1.91 -2.15
CA PHE A 26 -2.73 0.90 -2.84
C PHE A 26 -3.38 -0.49 -2.76
N ASN A 27 -3.21 -1.31 -3.84
CA ASN A 27 -3.10 -2.74 -3.70
C ASN A 27 -1.75 -3.06 -3.09
N ALA A 28 -1.71 -3.97 -2.14
CA ALA A 28 -0.55 -4.19 -1.30
C ALA A 28 -0.25 -5.66 -1.07
N GLY A 29 1.01 -5.98 -1.11
CA GLY A 29 1.54 -7.27 -0.72
C GLY A 29 2.99 -7.15 -0.29
N SER A 30 3.51 -8.26 0.20
CA SER A 30 4.91 -8.47 0.52
C SER A 30 5.47 -9.63 -0.28
N ALA A 31 6.76 -9.63 -0.50
CA ALA A 31 7.46 -10.77 -1.05
C ALA A 31 8.71 -11.05 -0.22
N LYS A 32 8.90 -12.33 0.08
CA LYS A 32 10.09 -12.85 0.72
C LYS A 32 10.85 -13.71 -0.30
N VAL A 33 12.12 -13.41 -0.50
CA VAL A 33 13.03 -14.19 -1.32
C VAL A 33 14.08 -14.80 -0.41
N VAL A 34 14.15 -16.12 -0.35
CA VAL A 34 15.24 -16.87 0.31
C VAL A 34 16.17 -17.36 -0.76
N VAL A 35 17.46 -17.09 -0.60
CA VAL A 35 18.51 -17.49 -1.54
C VAL A 35 19.44 -18.48 -0.85
N HIS A 36 19.61 -19.63 -1.46
CA HIS A 36 20.47 -20.71 -0.95
C HIS A 36 21.84 -20.68 -1.64
N GLY A 37 22.88 -20.83 -0.85
CA GLY A 37 24.25 -20.86 -1.31
C GLY A 37 25.01 -22.09 -0.84
N LEU A 38 26.29 -22.16 -1.21
CA LEU A 38 27.22 -23.23 -0.81
C LEU A 38 28.52 -22.60 -0.36
N SER A 39 28.82 -22.76 0.94
CA SER A 39 30.07 -22.27 1.51
C SER A 39 31.21 -23.26 1.25
N ILE A 40 32.32 -22.71 0.78
CA ILE A 40 33.56 -23.42 0.54
C ILE A 40 34.72 -22.57 1.09
N HIS A 41 35.82 -23.18 1.50
CA HIS A 41 37.02 -22.44 1.91
C HIS A 41 37.44 -21.46 0.80
N THR A 42 37.57 -20.17 1.13
CA THR A 42 37.79 -19.10 0.17
C THR A 42 38.99 -19.29 -0.73
N GLY A 43 40.07 -19.89 -0.22
CA GLY A 43 41.30 -20.19 -0.98
C GLY A 43 41.14 -21.30 -2.03
N SER A 44 40.06 -22.10 -1.99
CA SER A 44 39.75 -23.18 -2.94
C SER A 44 38.32 -23.09 -3.54
N ALA A 45 37.72 -21.90 -3.50
CA ALA A 45 36.32 -21.69 -3.83
C ALA A 45 36.04 -21.52 -5.33
N LYS A 46 37.07 -21.50 -6.18
CA LYS A 46 36.91 -21.29 -7.61
C LYS A 46 35.97 -22.34 -8.22
N ASP A 47 34.94 -21.87 -8.91
CA ASP A 47 33.94 -22.67 -9.63
C ASP A 47 33.12 -23.64 -8.72
N ALA A 48 33.22 -23.47 -7.37
CA ALA A 48 32.56 -24.34 -6.41
C ALA A 48 31.73 -23.61 -5.38
N MET A 49 32.09 -22.37 -4.97
CA MET A 49 31.31 -21.59 -4.00
C MET A 49 30.11 -20.94 -4.69
N VAL A 50 28.96 -21.01 -4.03
CA VAL A 50 27.76 -20.22 -4.35
C VAL A 50 27.51 -19.26 -3.19
N ASN A 51 27.71 -17.97 -3.41
CA ASN A 51 27.52 -16.96 -2.37
C ASN A 51 26.12 -16.37 -2.43
N ALA A 52 25.24 -16.81 -1.52
CA ALA A 52 23.86 -16.36 -1.46
C ALA A 52 23.70 -14.83 -1.34
N SER A 53 24.60 -14.17 -0.59
CA SER A 53 24.57 -12.69 -0.48
C SER A 53 24.80 -11.99 -1.81
N LEU A 54 25.71 -12.51 -2.65
CA LEU A 54 25.95 -11.93 -3.99
C LEU A 54 24.78 -12.20 -4.94
N LEU A 55 24.20 -13.40 -4.87
CA LEU A 55 23.01 -13.75 -5.67
C LEU A 55 21.79 -12.92 -5.25
N ALA A 56 21.63 -12.62 -3.96
CA ALA A 56 20.58 -11.74 -3.46
C ALA A 56 20.72 -10.30 -4.04
N MET A 57 21.95 -9.79 -4.13
CA MET A 57 22.21 -8.49 -4.77
C MET A 57 21.91 -8.54 -6.28
N GLU A 58 22.25 -9.64 -6.96
CA GLU A 58 21.90 -9.82 -8.37
C GLU A 58 20.39 -9.81 -8.58
N TYR A 59 19.63 -10.56 -7.76
CA TYR A 59 18.18 -10.54 -7.76
C TYR A 59 17.62 -9.12 -7.62
N HIS A 60 18.08 -8.37 -6.62
CA HIS A 60 17.63 -7.00 -6.38
C HIS A 60 17.93 -6.08 -7.56
N ASN A 61 19.12 -6.19 -8.17
CA ASN A 61 19.56 -5.36 -9.28
C ASN A 61 18.79 -5.62 -10.60
N MET A 62 18.02 -6.70 -10.70
CA MET A 62 17.13 -6.95 -11.84
C MET A 62 15.78 -6.24 -11.72
N LEU A 63 15.43 -5.72 -10.54
CA LEU A 63 14.21 -4.91 -10.39
C LEU A 63 14.38 -3.52 -11.02
N PRO A 64 13.30 -2.93 -11.57
CA PRO A 64 13.33 -1.58 -12.13
C PRO A 64 13.71 -0.54 -11.06
N VAL A 65 14.86 0.11 -11.19
CA VAL A 65 15.41 1.03 -10.19
C VAL A 65 14.52 2.26 -9.98
N GLU A 66 13.83 2.71 -11.01
CA GLU A 66 12.89 3.84 -10.96
C GLU A 66 11.59 3.52 -10.22
N GLN A 67 11.26 2.24 -10.07
CA GLN A 67 10.06 1.80 -9.36
C GLN A 67 10.34 1.52 -7.88
N ASN A 68 10.86 2.51 -7.17
CA ASN A 68 11.00 2.43 -5.71
C ASN A 68 10.50 3.72 -5.04
N PRO A 69 10.22 3.72 -3.73
CA PRO A 69 9.61 4.88 -3.04
C PRO A 69 10.35 6.20 -3.22
N ARG A 70 11.67 6.17 -3.44
CA ARG A 70 12.48 7.37 -3.65
C ARG A 70 12.13 8.11 -4.95
N TYR A 71 11.62 7.39 -5.95
CA TYR A 71 11.40 7.92 -7.30
C TYR A 71 9.92 7.96 -7.70
N THR A 72 9.01 7.55 -6.81
CA THR A 72 7.58 7.42 -7.11
C THR A 72 6.72 8.36 -6.27
N GLN A 73 5.64 8.87 -6.87
CA GLN A 73 4.66 9.77 -6.23
C GLN A 73 3.24 9.51 -6.76
N GLY A 74 2.23 10.12 -6.14
CA GLY A 74 0.83 10.04 -6.57
C GLY A 74 0.38 8.59 -6.75
N TYR A 75 -0.03 8.24 -7.96
CA TYR A 75 -0.54 6.90 -8.32
C TYR A 75 0.55 5.88 -8.68
N GLU A 76 1.81 6.29 -8.72
CA GLU A 76 2.91 5.41 -9.13
C GLU A 76 3.19 4.34 -8.07
N GLY A 77 3.18 3.08 -8.50
CA GLY A 77 3.50 1.93 -7.67
C GLY A 77 5.00 1.67 -7.57
N PHE A 78 5.40 0.81 -6.62
CA PHE A 78 6.81 0.56 -6.35
C PHE A 78 7.09 -0.85 -5.82
N PHE A 79 8.38 -1.22 -5.89
CA PHE A 79 9.02 -2.25 -5.10
C PHE A 79 9.88 -1.57 -4.03
N HIS A 80 9.69 -1.92 -2.77
CA HIS A 80 10.54 -1.42 -1.70
C HIS A 80 11.26 -2.58 -1.04
N LEU A 81 12.59 -2.59 -1.12
CA LEU A 81 13.40 -3.50 -0.32
C LEU A 81 13.38 -3.00 1.12
N ASP A 82 12.58 -3.65 1.96
CA ASP A 82 12.43 -3.31 3.37
C ASP A 82 13.62 -3.80 4.20
N SER A 83 14.07 -5.02 3.95
CA SER A 83 15.25 -5.57 4.61
C SER A 83 15.99 -6.59 3.76
N ILE A 84 17.30 -6.68 3.99
CA ILE A 84 18.17 -7.72 3.45
C ILE A 84 19.10 -8.24 4.56
N LYS A 85 19.18 -9.54 4.68
CA LYS A 85 20.13 -10.23 5.57
C LYS A 85 20.78 -11.34 4.79
N GLY A 86 22.09 -11.57 4.99
CA GLY A 86 22.73 -12.64 4.23
C GLY A 86 24.11 -13.03 4.70
N ARG A 87 24.45 -14.26 4.36
CA ARG A 87 25.78 -14.87 4.47
C ARG A 87 26.06 -15.66 3.19
N VAL A 88 27.14 -16.42 3.16
CA VAL A 88 27.48 -17.25 1.98
C VAL A 88 26.42 -18.34 1.75
N GLU A 89 25.95 -18.99 2.80
CA GLU A 89 25.04 -20.14 2.70
C GLU A 89 23.58 -19.77 2.50
N GLU A 90 23.16 -18.60 3.02
CA GLU A 90 21.78 -18.16 2.93
C GLU A 90 21.69 -16.63 2.93
N ALA A 91 20.75 -16.10 2.14
CA ALA A 91 20.36 -14.70 2.20
C ALA A 91 18.85 -14.58 2.10
N GLU A 92 18.30 -13.52 2.71
CA GLU A 92 16.88 -13.23 2.77
C GLU A 92 16.64 -11.78 2.38
N LEU A 93 15.70 -11.57 1.44
CA LEU A 93 15.24 -10.22 1.06
C LEU A 93 13.74 -10.13 1.34
N HIS A 94 13.33 -9.02 1.93
CA HIS A 94 11.93 -8.71 2.16
C HIS A 94 11.53 -7.48 1.35
N TYR A 95 10.49 -7.63 0.55
CA TYR A 95 9.95 -6.57 -0.29
C TYR A 95 8.54 -6.20 0.11
N ILE A 96 8.23 -4.92 -0.03
CA ILE A 96 6.88 -4.38 -0.05
C ILE A 96 6.54 -4.03 -1.50
N ILE A 97 5.39 -4.51 -2.00
CA ILE A 97 4.91 -4.26 -3.36
C ILE A 97 3.63 -3.44 -3.27
N ARG A 98 3.57 -2.33 -4.02
CA ARG A 98 2.43 -1.40 -4.02
C ARG A 98 2.11 -0.95 -5.43
N ASP A 99 0.83 -0.88 -5.77
CA ASP A 99 0.31 -0.16 -6.93
C ASP A 99 -1.18 0.18 -6.74
N HIS A 100 -1.64 1.35 -7.20
CA HIS A 100 -3.07 1.69 -7.17
C HIS A 100 -3.85 0.89 -8.22
N ASP A 101 -3.26 0.64 -9.37
CA ASP A 101 -3.84 -0.15 -10.44
C ASP A 101 -3.66 -1.66 -10.17
N ALA A 102 -4.76 -2.41 -10.19
CA ALA A 102 -4.73 -3.84 -9.89
C ALA A 102 -3.93 -4.64 -10.93
N ALA A 103 -4.03 -4.27 -12.22
CA ALA A 103 -3.30 -4.97 -13.27
C ALA A 103 -1.79 -4.70 -13.18
N LYS A 104 -1.39 -3.46 -12.88
CA LYS A 104 0.03 -3.12 -12.65
C LYS A 104 0.58 -3.78 -11.38
N TYR A 105 -0.25 -3.89 -10.34
CA TYR A 105 0.12 -4.63 -9.13
C TYR A 105 0.37 -6.11 -9.43
N ASP A 106 -0.51 -6.75 -10.21
CA ASP A 106 -0.33 -8.14 -10.63
C ASP A 106 0.90 -8.30 -11.55
N GLN A 107 1.16 -7.34 -12.45
CA GLN A 107 2.40 -7.29 -13.24
C GLN A 107 3.65 -7.21 -12.37
N LYS A 108 3.63 -6.42 -11.29
CA LYS A 108 4.75 -6.33 -10.33
C LYS A 108 5.02 -7.67 -9.66
N LYS A 109 3.99 -8.38 -9.23
CA LYS A 109 4.15 -9.74 -8.69
C LYS A 109 4.75 -10.70 -9.72
N GLN A 110 4.34 -10.58 -10.99
CA GLN A 110 4.88 -11.39 -12.07
C GLN A 110 6.37 -11.08 -12.32
N VAL A 111 6.77 -9.80 -12.33
CA VAL A 111 8.17 -9.41 -12.50
C VAL A 111 9.07 -10.06 -11.42
N ILE A 112 8.64 -10.01 -10.16
CA ILE A 112 9.42 -10.60 -9.05
C ILE A 112 9.52 -12.13 -9.19
N GLN A 113 8.47 -12.79 -9.69
CA GLN A 113 8.45 -14.22 -9.99
C GLN A 113 9.36 -14.55 -11.18
N ASP A 114 9.26 -13.81 -12.28
CA ASP A 114 10.07 -14.03 -13.48
C ASP A 114 11.57 -13.93 -13.21
N ILE A 115 11.96 -13.01 -12.31
CA ILE A 115 13.35 -12.89 -11.86
C ILE A 115 13.79 -14.15 -11.10
N ALA A 116 12.97 -14.63 -10.16
CA ALA A 116 13.26 -15.85 -9.42
C ALA A 116 13.40 -17.06 -10.35
N ASP A 117 12.48 -17.22 -11.28
CA ASP A 117 12.47 -18.30 -12.27
C ASP A 117 13.69 -18.23 -13.20
N TYR A 118 14.06 -17.04 -13.66
CA TYR A 118 15.24 -16.83 -14.48
C TYR A 118 16.53 -17.22 -13.73
N LEU A 119 16.66 -16.76 -12.50
CA LEU A 119 17.86 -17.04 -11.68
C LEU A 119 17.94 -18.50 -11.26
N ASN A 120 16.81 -19.16 -11.00
CA ASN A 120 16.76 -20.61 -10.78
C ASN A 120 17.23 -21.40 -12.01
N LYS A 121 16.85 -20.98 -13.23
CA LYS A 121 17.39 -21.58 -14.46
C LYS A 121 18.90 -21.37 -14.62
N LYS A 122 19.43 -20.23 -14.15
CA LYS A 122 20.83 -19.87 -14.25
C LYS A 122 21.71 -20.60 -13.23
N TYR A 123 21.26 -20.71 -11.98
CA TYR A 123 22.05 -21.19 -10.84
C TYR A 123 21.66 -22.55 -10.32
N GLY A 124 20.55 -23.10 -10.75
CA GLY A 124 19.99 -24.38 -10.34
C GLY A 124 18.65 -24.20 -9.62
N GLU A 125 17.75 -25.17 -9.84
CA GLU A 125 16.42 -25.17 -9.26
C GLU A 125 16.50 -25.19 -7.72
N GLY A 126 15.66 -24.36 -7.07
CA GLY A 126 15.64 -24.21 -5.62
C GLY A 126 16.72 -23.29 -5.04
N THR A 127 17.54 -22.63 -5.88
CA THR A 127 18.48 -21.60 -5.41
C THR A 127 17.75 -20.38 -4.88
N PHE A 128 16.60 -20.02 -5.49
CA PHE A 128 15.74 -18.91 -5.07
C PHE A 128 14.35 -19.42 -4.74
N GLU A 129 13.93 -19.24 -3.50
CA GLU A 129 12.57 -19.52 -3.05
C GLU A 129 11.83 -18.22 -2.85
N LEU A 130 10.74 -18.02 -3.59
CA LEU A 130 9.89 -16.82 -3.52
C LEU A 130 8.57 -17.15 -2.85
N THR A 131 8.18 -16.34 -1.87
CA THR A 131 6.85 -16.33 -1.27
C THR A 131 6.24 -14.95 -1.42
N ILE A 132 5.03 -14.86 -1.95
CA ILE A 132 4.27 -13.60 -2.09
C ILE A 132 3.01 -13.69 -1.25
N GLU A 133 2.77 -12.68 -0.41
CA GLU A 133 1.58 -12.57 0.43
C GLU A 133 0.83 -11.27 0.10
N GLU A 134 -0.48 -11.38 -0.11
CA GLU A 134 -1.35 -10.21 -0.30
C GLU A 134 -1.79 -9.68 1.06
N SER A 135 -1.78 -8.35 1.22
CA SER A 135 -2.17 -7.68 2.47
C SER A 135 -3.55 -7.04 2.37
N TYR A 136 -3.76 -6.19 1.38
CA TYR A 136 -5.04 -5.51 1.12
C TYR A 136 -5.14 -5.06 -0.34
N ARG A 137 -6.37 -4.73 -0.75
CA ARG A 137 -6.70 -4.26 -2.10
C ARG A 137 -7.17 -2.80 -2.08
N ASN A 138 -7.08 -2.15 -3.23
CA ASN A 138 -7.63 -0.81 -3.44
C ASN A 138 -9.17 -0.84 -3.27
N MET A 139 -9.69 0.01 -2.37
CA MET A 139 -11.14 0.06 -2.09
C MET A 139 -11.97 0.73 -3.18
N LYS A 140 -11.35 1.33 -4.18
CA LYS A 140 -12.03 2.07 -5.26
C LYS A 140 -13.21 1.29 -5.85
N GLU A 141 -13.01 0.03 -6.26
CA GLU A 141 -14.06 -0.80 -6.84
C GLU A 141 -15.26 -1.03 -5.93
N LYS A 142 -15.06 -0.94 -4.61
CA LYS A 142 -16.12 -1.08 -3.60
C LYS A 142 -16.83 0.24 -3.32
N ILE A 143 -16.16 1.37 -3.56
CA ILE A 143 -16.72 2.71 -3.33
C ILE A 143 -17.44 3.24 -4.58
N GLU A 144 -16.95 2.96 -5.79
CA GLU A 144 -17.54 3.46 -7.05
C GLU A 144 -19.06 3.23 -7.18
N PRO A 145 -19.63 2.07 -6.78
CA PRO A 145 -21.09 1.91 -6.79
C PRO A 145 -21.83 2.80 -5.77
N HIS A 146 -21.11 3.47 -4.88
CA HIS A 146 -21.61 4.22 -3.74
C HIS A 146 -21.08 5.66 -3.71
N MET A 147 -20.88 6.29 -4.88
CA MET A 147 -20.28 7.64 -4.99
C MET A 147 -21.06 8.73 -4.25
N HIS A 148 -22.33 8.50 -3.90
CA HIS A 148 -23.09 9.39 -3.02
C HIS A 148 -22.38 9.63 -1.67
N LEU A 149 -21.55 8.70 -1.19
CA LEU A 149 -20.73 8.88 0.02
C LEU A 149 -19.73 10.03 -0.15
N ILE A 150 -19.08 10.08 -1.31
CA ILE A 150 -18.10 11.11 -1.68
C ILE A 150 -18.81 12.43 -1.97
N ASP A 151 -19.92 12.40 -2.73
CA ASP A 151 -20.66 13.60 -3.09
C ASP A 151 -21.26 14.30 -1.87
N ASN A 152 -21.80 13.55 -0.92
CA ASN A 152 -22.35 14.10 0.32
C ASN A 152 -21.25 14.65 1.22
N ALA A 153 -20.09 13.97 1.32
CA ALA A 153 -18.94 14.48 2.05
C ALA A 153 -18.43 15.79 1.44
N ARG A 154 -18.36 15.87 0.09
CA ARG A 154 -17.96 17.08 -0.63
C ARG A 154 -18.90 18.25 -0.37
N LYS A 155 -20.24 17.99 -0.36
CA LYS A 155 -21.24 19.00 0.01
C LYS A 155 -21.06 19.50 1.45
N ALA A 156 -20.79 18.57 2.39
CA ALA A 156 -20.61 18.92 3.79
C ALA A 156 -19.34 19.79 4.00
N PHE A 157 -18.22 19.47 3.33
CA PHE A 157 -17.04 20.33 3.33
C PHE A 157 -17.32 21.72 2.78
N ALA A 158 -18.03 21.81 1.65
CA ALA A 158 -18.39 23.08 1.04
C ALA A 158 -19.27 23.95 1.99
N GLN A 159 -20.18 23.35 2.76
CA GLN A 159 -20.98 24.05 3.78
C GLN A 159 -20.12 24.62 4.92
N CYS A 160 -18.95 24.05 5.16
CA CYS A 160 -17.97 24.56 6.15
C CYS A 160 -16.97 25.56 5.53
N GLY A 161 -17.10 25.89 4.24
CA GLY A 161 -16.15 26.74 3.52
C GLY A 161 -14.82 26.07 3.23
N VAL A 162 -14.77 24.73 3.22
CA VAL A 162 -13.59 23.92 2.91
C VAL A 162 -13.73 23.38 1.49
N GLU A 163 -12.71 23.55 0.66
CA GLU A 163 -12.64 22.94 -0.67
C GLU A 163 -12.21 21.48 -0.56
N ALA A 164 -13.08 20.57 -0.99
CA ALA A 164 -12.79 19.14 -0.94
C ALA A 164 -11.97 18.69 -2.14
N GLN A 165 -10.84 18.02 -1.88
CA GLN A 165 -9.94 17.46 -2.88
C GLN A 165 -9.90 15.93 -2.77
N THR A 166 -9.99 15.24 -3.92
CA THR A 166 -9.82 13.79 -3.94
C THR A 166 -8.35 13.47 -4.15
N VAL A 167 -7.78 12.72 -3.23
CA VAL A 167 -6.37 12.30 -3.26
C VAL A 167 -6.26 10.78 -3.09
N PRO A 168 -5.26 10.14 -3.69
CA PRO A 168 -5.01 8.71 -3.49
C PRO A 168 -4.20 8.49 -2.20
N ILE A 169 -4.58 7.50 -1.40
CA ILE A 169 -3.80 7.06 -0.25
C ILE A 169 -2.61 6.22 -0.73
N ARG A 170 -1.40 6.63 -0.36
CA ARG A 170 -0.18 5.86 -0.63
C ARG A 170 0.13 4.83 0.47
N GLY A 171 -0.89 4.24 1.03
CA GLY A 171 -0.86 3.26 2.12
C GLY A 171 -2.11 2.40 2.13
N GLY A 172 -2.37 1.78 3.25
CA GLY A 172 -3.62 1.10 3.59
C GLY A 172 -4.45 1.95 4.54
N THR A 173 -5.70 1.56 4.71
CA THR A 173 -6.65 2.18 5.64
C THR A 173 -7.64 1.14 6.13
N ASP A 174 -8.17 1.31 7.31
CA ASP A 174 -9.27 0.49 7.84
C ASP A 174 -10.51 0.57 6.94
N GLY A 175 -10.75 1.72 6.31
CA GLY A 175 -11.81 1.91 5.33
C GLY A 175 -11.73 0.94 4.15
N ALA A 176 -10.52 0.63 3.66
CA ALA A 176 -10.32 -0.36 2.62
C ALA A 176 -10.74 -1.76 3.09
N ARG A 177 -10.31 -2.17 4.28
CA ARG A 177 -10.68 -3.47 4.86
C ARG A 177 -12.18 -3.58 5.07
N LEU A 178 -12.80 -2.56 5.63
CA LEU A 178 -14.26 -2.50 5.84
C LEU A 178 -15.00 -2.57 4.51
N SER A 179 -14.53 -1.89 3.48
CA SER A 179 -15.14 -1.91 2.15
C SER A 179 -15.17 -3.32 1.54
N TYR A 180 -14.10 -4.10 1.71
CA TYR A 180 -14.07 -5.50 1.28
C TYR A 180 -14.89 -6.46 2.16
N MET A 181 -15.24 -6.04 3.37
CA MET A 181 -16.20 -6.76 4.23
C MET A 181 -17.67 -6.44 3.90
N GLY A 182 -17.93 -5.72 2.82
CA GLY A 182 -19.27 -5.32 2.39
C GLY A 182 -19.75 -4.01 3.00
N LEU A 183 -18.83 -3.18 3.50
CA LEU A 183 -19.08 -1.92 4.15
C LEU A 183 -18.34 -0.79 3.41
N PRO A 184 -18.87 -0.26 2.27
CA PRO A 184 -18.22 0.83 1.57
C PRO A 184 -17.89 1.99 2.51
N CYS A 185 -16.60 2.27 2.70
CA CYS A 185 -16.13 3.16 3.77
C CYS A 185 -14.92 3.99 3.29
N PRO A 186 -15.18 5.12 2.59
CA PRO A 186 -14.11 6.04 2.21
C PRO A 186 -13.52 6.75 3.43
N ASN A 187 -12.33 7.34 3.29
CA ASN A 187 -11.73 8.18 4.31
C ASN A 187 -12.10 9.65 4.11
N LEU A 188 -12.34 10.31 5.23
CA LEU A 188 -12.37 11.75 5.37
C LEU A 188 -11.06 12.21 6.01
N SER A 189 -10.63 13.41 5.68
CA SER A 189 -9.44 14.01 6.30
C SER A 189 -9.55 14.12 7.81
N THR A 190 -8.40 14.09 8.48
CA THR A 190 -8.29 14.52 9.89
C THR A 190 -7.98 16.01 9.99
N GLY A 191 -7.32 16.58 8.98
CA GLY A 191 -6.74 17.91 8.99
C GLY A 191 -5.38 17.96 9.66
N GLY A 192 -4.72 16.80 9.84
CA GLY A 192 -3.40 16.67 10.43
C GLY A 192 -2.27 16.82 9.41
N HIS A 193 -1.03 16.89 9.93
CA HIS A 193 0.19 17.04 9.16
C HIS A 193 1.33 16.22 9.73
N ASN A 194 2.34 15.90 8.90
CA ASN A 194 3.57 15.19 9.29
C ASN A 194 3.32 13.81 9.91
N PHE A 195 2.32 13.09 9.41
CA PHE A 195 1.91 11.78 9.90
C PHE A 195 3.08 10.80 10.04
N HIS A 196 3.03 9.98 11.10
CA HIS A 196 4.07 9.02 11.50
C HIS A 196 5.43 9.67 11.82
N GLY A 197 5.50 10.98 11.88
CA GLY A 197 6.71 11.73 12.19
C GLY A 197 6.72 12.25 13.65
N ARG A 198 7.93 12.50 14.18
CA ARG A 198 8.07 13.09 15.54
C ARG A 198 7.53 14.53 15.67
N PHE A 199 7.17 15.16 14.55
CA PHE A 199 6.57 16.49 14.47
C PHE A 199 5.13 16.43 13.93
N GLU A 200 4.45 15.32 14.12
CA GLU A 200 3.05 15.16 13.80
C GLU A 200 2.20 16.12 14.63
N TYR A 201 1.27 16.81 13.99
CA TYR A 201 0.37 17.74 14.65
C TYR A 201 -0.94 17.91 13.90
N ILE A 202 -1.96 18.43 14.56
CA ILE A 202 -3.22 18.87 13.98
C ILE A 202 -3.55 20.29 14.48
N PRO A 203 -3.85 21.26 13.59
CA PRO A 203 -4.39 22.56 14.00
C PRO A 203 -5.75 22.43 14.68
N VAL A 204 -6.00 23.22 15.71
CA VAL A 204 -7.31 23.26 16.41
C VAL A 204 -8.42 23.64 15.43
N GLU A 205 -8.15 24.60 14.57
CA GLU A 205 -9.09 25.08 13.53
C GLU A 205 -9.49 23.94 12.56
N SER A 206 -8.57 23.03 12.24
CA SER A 206 -8.86 21.85 11.43
C SER A 206 -9.76 20.87 12.18
N MET A 207 -9.55 20.64 13.47
CA MET A 207 -10.41 19.81 14.30
C MET A 207 -11.84 20.37 14.36
N ASP A 208 -11.97 21.69 14.55
CA ASP A 208 -13.27 22.37 14.56
C ASP A 208 -13.99 22.23 13.22
N LYS A 209 -13.29 22.44 12.11
CA LYS A 209 -13.83 22.27 10.76
C LYS A 209 -14.25 20.84 10.45
N MET A 210 -13.45 19.85 10.87
CA MET A 210 -13.81 18.44 10.70
C MET A 210 -15.03 18.07 11.53
N THR A 211 -15.14 18.57 12.77
CA THR A 211 -16.32 18.37 13.61
C THR A 211 -17.58 18.95 12.95
N GLU A 212 -17.50 20.18 12.41
CA GLU A 212 -18.59 20.82 11.69
C GLU A 212 -18.98 20.00 10.43
N THR A 213 -17.98 19.54 9.67
CA THR A 213 -18.19 18.71 8.48
C THR A 213 -18.92 17.40 8.81
N LEU A 214 -18.52 16.70 9.87
CA LEU A 214 -19.18 15.46 10.30
C LEU A 214 -20.65 15.70 10.70
N VAL A 215 -20.92 16.79 11.42
CA VAL A 215 -22.31 17.18 11.76
C VAL A 215 -23.12 17.45 10.49
N ASN A 216 -22.54 18.13 9.49
CA ASN A 216 -23.22 18.41 8.24
C ASN A 216 -23.46 17.14 7.40
N ILE A 217 -22.53 16.19 7.40
CA ILE A 217 -22.77 14.87 6.77
C ILE A 217 -24.00 14.21 7.39
N VAL A 218 -24.10 14.16 8.72
CA VAL A 218 -25.26 13.57 9.41
C VAL A 218 -26.56 14.28 9.01
N LYS A 219 -26.57 15.61 8.92
CA LYS A 219 -27.75 16.39 8.50
C LYS A 219 -28.15 16.07 7.06
N ILE A 220 -27.19 16.00 6.12
CA ILE A 220 -27.45 15.66 4.71
C ILE A 220 -28.11 14.28 4.57
N TYR A 221 -27.78 13.31 5.42
CA TYR A 221 -28.41 12.01 5.40
C TYR A 221 -29.74 11.91 6.18
N ALA A 222 -30.06 12.94 6.95
CA ALA A 222 -31.33 13.02 7.69
C ALA A 222 -32.45 13.70 6.88
N GLU A 223 -32.13 14.38 5.79
CA GLU A 223 -33.06 14.99 4.80
C GLU A 223 -33.56 13.94 3.79
#